data_55605e5bc5d4d1bc93ee451b3e38d1b7
#
_entry.id   55605e5bc5d4d1bc93ee451b3e38d1b7
#
_cell.length_a   1.000
_cell.length_b   1.000
_cell.length_c   1.000
_cell.angle_alpha   90.00
_cell.angle_beta   90.00
_cell.angle_gamma   90.00
#
_symmetry.space_group_name_H-M   'P 1'
#
loop_
_entity.id
_entity.type
_entity.pdbx_description
1 polymer ?
#
loop_
_entity_poly.entity_id
_entity_poly.type
_entity_poly.pdbx_seq_one_letter_code
_entity_poly.pdbx_strand_id
1 'polypeptide(L)'
;HRKLTVIDAQTAFIGGINIIDDRHNPEHLLPRFDYAIVIQGPLLATIHKAAKHLWMIVAWAHLKKRWTNRTDIKPSDKPSGNQKAALVIRDNWRHRHDIEHAYLDAINQAKSEIIIANAYFLPGRKFSHALKNAARRGVRVELLLQGRIEYFLQHHATQALYENLSKAGVI
;
A
#
# COMPACT_ATOMS: atom_id res chain seq x y z
N HIS A 1 -3.58 7.39 6.03
CA HIS A 1 -4.56 6.88 5.06
C HIS A 1 -4.55 5.34 4.98
N ARG A 2 -4.96 4.65 6.04
CA ARG A 2 -5.15 3.20 5.95
C ARG A 2 -6.55 2.93 5.42
N LYS A 3 -6.65 2.15 4.35
CA LYS A 3 -7.92 1.68 3.80
C LYS A 3 -8.00 0.19 4.06
N LEU A 4 -8.69 -0.14 5.14
CA LEU A 4 -8.81 -1.49 5.66
C LEU A 4 -10.25 -1.71 6.13
N THR A 5 -10.90 -2.70 5.55
CA THR A 5 -12.26 -3.13 5.93
C THR A 5 -12.20 -4.60 6.34
N VAL A 6 -12.81 -4.93 7.46
CA VAL A 6 -12.96 -6.31 7.92
C VAL A 6 -14.44 -6.59 8.13
N ILE A 7 -14.95 -7.64 7.52
CA ILE A 7 -16.35 -8.05 7.56
C ILE A 7 -16.45 -9.40 8.28
N ASP A 8 -17.27 -9.46 9.34
CA ASP A 8 -17.56 -10.65 10.15
C ASP A 8 -16.31 -11.41 10.63
N ALA A 9 -15.15 -10.72 10.69
CA ALA A 9 -13.86 -11.34 10.96
C ALA A 9 -13.58 -12.58 10.06
N GLN A 10 -14.15 -12.60 8.85
CA GLN A 10 -13.99 -13.67 7.85
C GLN A 10 -13.36 -13.19 6.55
N THR A 11 -13.56 -11.92 6.23
CA THR A 11 -13.03 -11.33 4.99
C THR A 11 -12.46 -9.95 5.28
N ALA A 12 -11.29 -9.65 4.73
CA ALA A 12 -10.71 -8.32 4.78
C ALA A 12 -10.43 -7.78 3.37
N PHE A 13 -10.58 -6.47 3.22
CA PHE A 13 -10.20 -5.71 2.03
C PHE A 13 -9.10 -4.72 2.42
N ILE A 14 -8.00 -4.73 1.68
CA ILE A 14 -6.86 -3.83 1.89
C ILE A 14 -6.46 -3.24 0.54
N GLY A 15 -6.37 -1.92 0.43
CA GLY A 15 -5.95 -1.31 -0.84
C GLY A 15 -5.98 0.21 -0.87
N GLY A 16 -5.97 0.73 -2.08
CA GLY A 16 -6.02 2.17 -2.39
C GLY A 16 -7.44 2.74 -2.44
N ILE A 17 -8.47 1.91 -2.64
CA ILE A 17 -9.83 2.34 -2.93
C ILE A 17 -10.42 3.19 -1.80
N ASN A 18 -10.83 4.41 -2.15
CA ASN A 18 -11.65 5.25 -1.28
C ASN A 18 -13.13 4.88 -1.46
N ILE A 19 -13.91 4.89 -0.38
CA ILE A 19 -15.37 4.75 -0.46
C ILE A 19 -15.95 6.12 -0.82
N ILE A 20 -15.79 6.52 -2.07
CA ILE A 20 -16.26 7.78 -2.63
C ILE A 20 -16.90 7.44 -3.98
N ASP A 21 -18.04 8.05 -4.30
CA ASP A 21 -18.64 7.94 -5.62
C ASP A 21 -17.83 8.79 -6.63
N ASP A 22 -17.17 8.12 -7.57
CA ASP A 22 -16.35 8.79 -8.61
C ASP A 22 -17.18 9.65 -9.55
N ARG A 23 -18.52 9.47 -9.62
CA ARG A 23 -19.43 10.28 -10.43
C ARG A 23 -19.65 11.68 -9.87
N HIS A 24 -19.41 11.87 -8.56
CA HIS A 24 -19.57 13.15 -7.88
C HIS A 24 -18.23 13.90 -7.72
N ASN A 25 -17.25 13.58 -8.54
CA ASN A 25 -15.99 14.32 -8.55
C ASN A 25 -16.21 15.65 -9.29
N PRO A 26 -16.12 16.84 -8.64
CA PRO A 26 -16.49 18.12 -9.21
C PRO A 26 -15.65 18.57 -10.42
N GLU A 27 -14.57 17.88 -10.72
CA GLU A 27 -13.61 18.26 -11.75
C GLU A 27 -13.73 17.48 -13.07
N HIS A 28 -14.81 16.78 -13.33
CA HIS A 28 -14.99 15.95 -14.55
C HIS A 28 -13.80 15.02 -14.86
N LEU A 29 -13.18 14.51 -13.82
CA LEU A 29 -12.03 13.60 -13.93
C LEU A 29 -12.50 12.21 -14.31
N LEU A 30 -11.71 11.54 -15.16
CA LEU A 30 -11.89 10.13 -15.47
C LEU A 30 -11.89 9.29 -14.18
N PRO A 31 -12.59 8.14 -14.17
CA PRO A 31 -12.59 7.22 -13.03
C PRO A 31 -11.15 6.87 -12.60
N ARG A 32 -10.94 6.78 -11.30
CA ARG A 32 -9.64 6.40 -10.74
C ARG A 32 -9.41 4.91 -10.89
N PHE A 33 -8.18 4.53 -11.20
CA PHE A 33 -7.74 3.15 -11.14
C PHE A 33 -7.08 2.90 -9.79
N ASP A 34 -7.81 2.25 -8.90
CA ASP A 34 -7.32 1.85 -7.58
C ASP A 34 -7.35 0.32 -7.44
N TYR A 35 -6.42 -0.22 -6.68
CA TYR A 35 -6.33 -1.65 -6.43
C TYR A 35 -6.65 -1.96 -4.98
N ALA A 36 -7.35 -3.07 -4.78
CA ALA A 36 -7.53 -3.67 -3.47
C ALA A 36 -7.35 -5.19 -3.55
N ILE A 37 -6.91 -5.77 -2.47
CA ILE A 37 -6.82 -7.22 -2.30
C ILE A 37 -7.89 -7.68 -1.33
N VAL A 38 -8.47 -8.85 -1.61
CA VAL A 38 -9.37 -9.57 -0.71
C VAL A 38 -8.57 -10.65 0.00
N ILE A 39 -8.69 -10.72 1.31
CA ILE A 39 -7.94 -11.65 2.15
C ILE A 39 -8.92 -12.48 2.98
N GLN A 40 -8.74 -13.78 2.94
CA GLN A 40 -9.39 -14.77 3.77
C GLN A 40 -8.33 -15.74 4.32
N GLY A 41 -8.64 -16.42 5.42
CA GLY A 41 -7.72 -17.39 5.99
C GLY A 41 -6.96 -16.88 7.22
N PRO A 42 -5.91 -17.58 7.67
CA PRO A 42 -5.26 -17.33 8.97
C PRO A 42 -4.68 -15.93 9.18
N LEU A 43 -4.27 -15.26 8.10
CA LEU A 43 -3.75 -13.89 8.18
C LEU A 43 -4.79 -12.88 8.69
N LEU A 44 -6.06 -13.23 8.56
CA LEU A 44 -7.18 -12.39 8.98
C LEU A 44 -7.15 -12.07 10.47
N ALA A 45 -6.67 -12.98 11.31
CA ALA A 45 -6.53 -12.74 12.75
C ALA A 45 -5.60 -11.53 13.02
N THR A 46 -4.48 -11.47 12.32
CA THR A 46 -3.52 -10.36 12.44
C THR A 46 -4.12 -9.05 11.92
N ILE A 47 -4.80 -9.10 10.78
CA ILE A 47 -5.47 -7.94 10.18
C ILE A 47 -6.56 -7.39 11.09
N HIS A 48 -7.43 -8.28 11.62
CA HIS A 48 -8.51 -7.91 12.53
C HIS A 48 -7.96 -7.27 13.81
N LYS A 49 -6.91 -7.86 14.40
CA LYS A 49 -6.22 -7.29 15.56
C LYS A 49 -5.68 -5.88 15.27
N ALA A 50 -5.07 -5.67 14.11
CA ALA A 50 -4.55 -4.36 13.70
C ALA A 50 -5.66 -3.32 13.52
N ALA A 51 -6.78 -3.70 12.89
CA ALA A 51 -7.96 -2.84 12.74
C ALA A 51 -8.57 -2.48 14.08
N LYS A 52 -8.76 -3.47 14.96
CA LYS A 52 -9.32 -3.30 16.30
C LYS A 52 -8.43 -2.39 17.17
N HIS A 53 -7.12 -2.59 17.12
CA HIS A 53 -6.16 -1.74 17.84
C HIS A 53 -6.27 -0.27 17.42
N LEU A 54 -6.30 0.01 16.11
CA LEU A 54 -6.47 1.37 15.59
C LEU A 54 -7.81 1.97 16.02
N TRP A 55 -8.89 1.19 15.96
CA TRP A 55 -10.20 1.61 16.43
C TRP A 55 -10.19 2.02 17.90
N MET A 56 -9.53 1.22 18.75
CA MET A 56 -9.43 1.50 20.19
C MET A 56 -8.64 2.78 20.47
N ILE A 57 -7.55 3.03 19.74
CA ILE A 57 -6.77 4.27 19.87
C ILE A 57 -7.65 5.49 19.53
N VAL A 58 -8.40 5.43 18.44
CA VAL A 58 -9.30 6.51 18.03
C VAL A 58 -10.44 6.69 19.02
N ALA A 59 -11.05 5.60 19.49
CA ALA A 59 -12.12 5.64 20.50
C ALA A 59 -11.64 6.27 21.82
N TRP A 60 -10.44 5.93 22.24
CA TRP A 60 -9.82 6.50 23.43
C TRP A 60 -9.52 7.98 23.27
N ALA A 61 -8.92 8.38 22.14
CA ALA A 61 -8.60 9.78 21.84
C ALA A 61 -9.86 10.70 21.80
N HIS A 62 -11.00 10.13 21.43
CA HIS A 62 -12.28 10.84 21.40
C HIS A 62 -13.17 10.62 22.63
N LEU A 63 -12.63 9.99 23.69
CA LEU A 63 -13.36 9.68 24.94
C LEU A 63 -14.70 8.91 24.73
N LYS A 64 -14.83 8.17 23.64
CA LYS A 64 -16.06 7.46 23.28
C LYS A 64 -16.07 6.04 23.85
N LYS A 65 -16.31 5.90 25.14
CA LYS A 65 -16.40 4.61 25.86
C LYS A 65 -17.37 3.60 25.20
N ARG A 66 -18.46 4.07 24.60
CA ARG A 66 -19.44 3.21 23.89
C ARG A 66 -18.84 2.46 22.71
N TRP A 67 -17.72 2.92 22.16
CA TRP A 67 -17.09 2.27 21.01
C TRP A 67 -16.21 1.08 21.40
N THR A 68 -15.91 0.92 22.68
CA THR A 68 -15.10 -0.19 23.20
C THR A 68 -15.90 -1.44 23.53
N ASN A 69 -17.21 -1.31 23.78
CA ASN A 69 -18.11 -2.42 24.13
C ASN A 69 -18.65 -3.10 22.87
N ARG A 70 -17.86 -3.92 22.22
CA ARG A 70 -18.29 -4.76 21.09
C ARG A 70 -18.09 -6.23 21.40
N THR A 71 -19.04 -7.03 20.96
CA THR A 71 -18.94 -8.51 20.94
C THR A 71 -17.66 -8.92 20.22
N ASP A 72 -16.88 -9.77 20.85
CA ASP A 72 -15.59 -10.23 20.33
C ASP A 72 -15.85 -11.38 19.35
N ILE A 73 -15.96 -11.04 18.06
CA ILE A 73 -16.07 -12.03 16.99
C ILE A 73 -14.65 -12.59 16.77
N LYS A 74 -14.52 -13.92 16.86
CA LYS A 74 -13.26 -14.60 16.60
C LYS A 74 -12.99 -14.62 15.09
N PRO A 75 -11.79 -14.16 14.65
CA PRO A 75 -11.40 -14.27 13.27
C PRO A 75 -11.35 -15.73 12.80
N SER A 76 -11.70 -15.94 11.53
CA SER A 76 -11.53 -17.25 10.91
C SER A 76 -10.05 -17.59 10.77
N ASP A 77 -9.65 -18.76 11.21
CA ASP A 77 -8.32 -19.34 11.06
C ASP A 77 -8.27 -20.42 9.97
N LYS A 78 -9.42 -20.71 9.32
CA LYS A 78 -9.52 -21.73 8.28
C LYS A 78 -8.63 -21.34 7.09
N PRO A 79 -7.72 -22.22 6.65
CA PRO A 79 -6.96 -22.01 5.43
C PRO A 79 -7.89 -21.75 4.24
N SER A 80 -7.55 -20.77 3.41
CA SER A 80 -8.29 -20.44 2.19
C SER A 80 -7.28 -20.17 1.07
N GLY A 81 -7.32 -21.04 0.05
CA GLY A 81 -6.37 -20.96 -1.06
C GLY A 81 -4.94 -21.41 -0.70
N ASN A 82 -4.02 -21.17 -1.62
CA ASN A 82 -2.61 -21.59 -1.54
C ASN A 82 -1.60 -20.44 -1.59
N GLN A 83 -2.07 -19.20 -1.45
CA GLN A 83 -1.23 -18.01 -1.50
C GLN A 83 -0.52 -17.79 -0.16
N LYS A 84 0.74 -17.36 -0.23
CA LYS A 84 1.49 -16.89 0.93
C LYS A 84 1.36 -15.38 1.03
N ALA A 85 0.92 -14.87 2.16
CA ALA A 85 0.77 -13.43 2.41
C ALA A 85 1.23 -13.07 3.82
N ALA A 86 1.72 -11.86 3.98
CA ALA A 86 2.08 -11.29 5.27
C ALA A 86 1.54 -9.86 5.38
N LEU A 87 1.18 -9.43 6.59
CA LEU A 87 0.78 -8.07 6.86
C LEU A 87 1.99 -7.27 7.37
N VAL A 88 2.38 -6.26 6.60
CA VAL A 88 3.39 -5.28 7.03
C VAL A 88 2.69 -4.00 7.45
N ILE A 89 2.99 -3.52 8.65
CA ILE A 89 2.37 -2.32 9.20
C ILE A 89 3.42 -1.22 9.32
N ARG A 90 3.03 0.01 9.01
CA ARG A 90 3.83 1.20 9.32
C ARG A 90 3.16 1.99 10.42
N ASP A 91 3.94 2.32 11.45
CA ASP A 91 3.58 3.31 12.46
C ASP A 91 4.71 4.35 12.60
N ASN A 92 4.52 5.35 13.48
CA ASN A 92 5.50 6.42 13.66
C ASN A 92 6.60 6.09 14.68
N TRP A 93 6.55 4.91 15.32
CA TRP A 93 7.43 4.56 16.44
C TRP A 93 8.30 3.35 16.14
N ARG A 94 7.72 2.14 16.13
CA ARG A 94 8.45 0.88 16.04
C ARG A 94 8.58 0.35 14.61
N HIS A 95 7.57 0.60 13.76
CA HIS A 95 7.44 0.03 12.41
C HIS A 95 7.62 1.10 11.32
N ARG A 96 8.49 2.07 11.58
CA ARG A 96 8.64 3.25 10.73
C ARG A 96 9.15 2.93 9.33
N HIS A 97 10.00 1.92 9.21
CA HIS A 97 10.68 1.52 8.00
C HIS A 97 10.32 0.12 7.48
N ASP A 98 9.42 -0.60 8.16
CA ASP A 98 9.15 -2.00 7.84
C ASP A 98 8.62 -2.18 6.41
N ILE A 99 7.74 -1.30 5.95
CA ILE A 99 7.24 -1.32 4.56
C ILE A 99 8.39 -1.01 3.59
N GLU A 100 9.23 -0.01 3.87
CA GLU A 100 10.39 0.32 3.03
C GLU A 100 11.34 -0.87 2.92
N HIS A 101 11.66 -1.52 4.03
CA HIS A 101 12.52 -2.70 4.03
C HIS A 101 11.91 -3.85 3.24
N ALA A 102 10.63 -4.15 3.42
CA ALA A 102 9.95 -5.20 2.66
C ALA A 102 10.01 -4.96 1.15
N TYR A 103 9.83 -3.70 0.69
CA TYR A 103 9.99 -3.34 -0.71
C TYR A 103 11.44 -3.48 -1.18
N LEU A 104 12.41 -2.98 -0.41
CA LEU A 104 13.82 -3.06 -0.78
C LEU A 104 14.29 -4.51 -0.89
N ASP A 105 13.86 -5.36 0.04
CA ASP A 105 14.18 -6.79 0.00
C ASP A 105 13.59 -7.46 -1.24
N ALA A 106 12.33 -7.20 -1.56
CA ALA A 106 11.70 -7.73 -2.76
C ALA A 106 12.39 -7.26 -4.05
N ILE A 107 12.70 -5.96 -4.17
CA ILE A 107 13.40 -5.38 -5.32
C ILE A 107 14.81 -5.99 -5.47
N ASN A 108 15.54 -6.14 -4.36
CA ASN A 108 16.88 -6.70 -4.38
C ASN A 108 16.90 -8.19 -4.76
N GLN A 109 15.86 -8.94 -4.42
CA GLN A 109 15.71 -10.36 -4.72
C GLN A 109 15.07 -10.64 -6.09
N ALA A 110 14.48 -9.64 -6.72
CA ALA A 110 13.84 -9.79 -8.03
C ALA A 110 14.83 -10.28 -9.08
N LYS A 111 14.37 -11.25 -9.91
CA LYS A 111 15.17 -11.91 -10.96
C LYS A 111 14.64 -11.71 -12.38
N SER A 112 13.34 -11.44 -12.51
CA SER A 112 12.67 -11.36 -13.82
C SER A 112 12.09 -9.99 -14.09
N GLU A 113 11.14 -9.57 -13.24
CA GLU A 113 10.43 -8.33 -13.47
C GLU A 113 10.01 -7.65 -12.16
N ILE A 114 9.86 -6.33 -12.22
CA ILE A 114 9.28 -5.47 -11.20
C ILE A 114 8.29 -4.54 -11.89
N ILE A 115 7.02 -4.59 -11.47
CA ILE A 115 5.98 -3.70 -11.97
C ILE A 115 5.45 -2.88 -10.79
N ILE A 116 5.51 -1.56 -10.88
CA ILE A 116 5.04 -0.64 -9.85
C ILE A 116 3.99 0.28 -10.45
N ALA A 117 2.75 0.21 -9.96
CA ALA A 117 1.69 1.17 -10.28
C ALA A 117 1.46 2.08 -9.08
N ASN A 118 1.80 3.36 -9.22
CA ASN A 118 1.69 4.33 -8.12
C ASN A 118 1.46 5.75 -8.64
N ALA A 119 0.39 6.40 -8.18
CA ALA A 119 0.09 7.77 -8.58
C ALA A 119 1.14 8.77 -8.07
N TYR A 120 1.61 8.62 -6.84
CA TYR A 120 2.56 9.53 -6.18
C TYR A 120 3.90 8.84 -5.94
N PHE A 121 4.72 8.77 -6.97
CA PHE A 121 6.00 8.08 -6.91
C PHE A 121 7.14 9.06 -6.61
N LEU A 122 7.48 9.18 -5.33
CA LEU A 122 8.61 9.96 -4.83
C LEU A 122 9.53 9.05 -4.00
N PRO A 123 10.27 8.14 -4.65
CA PRO A 123 11.12 7.19 -3.96
C PRO A 123 12.32 7.91 -3.33
N GLY A 124 12.63 7.54 -2.10
CA GLY A 124 13.87 7.94 -1.45
C GLY A 124 15.11 7.41 -2.19
N ARG A 125 16.30 7.93 -1.84
CA ARG A 125 17.56 7.56 -2.52
C ARG A 125 17.83 6.05 -2.53
N LYS A 126 17.55 5.35 -1.41
CA LYS A 126 17.73 3.89 -1.30
C LYS A 126 16.86 3.13 -2.28
N PHE A 127 15.58 3.52 -2.37
CA PHE A 127 14.62 2.88 -3.26
C PHE A 127 14.97 3.09 -4.74
N SER A 128 15.30 4.33 -5.14
CA SER A 128 15.76 4.64 -6.50
C SER A 128 17.01 3.86 -6.86
N HIS A 129 17.96 3.72 -5.92
CA HIS A 129 19.18 2.96 -6.14
C HIS A 129 18.90 1.46 -6.32
N ALA A 130 18.00 0.91 -5.52
CA ALA A 130 17.59 -0.49 -5.63
C ALA A 130 16.95 -0.81 -6.99
N LEU A 131 16.05 0.06 -7.50
CA LEU A 131 15.44 -0.11 -8.83
C LEU A 131 16.48 -0.04 -9.96
N LYS A 132 17.38 0.94 -9.91
CA LYS A 132 18.48 1.05 -10.88
C LYS A 132 19.38 -0.19 -10.87
N ASN A 133 19.69 -0.71 -9.70
CA ASN A 133 20.49 -1.92 -9.58
C ASN A 133 19.74 -3.15 -10.10
N ALA A 134 18.44 -3.24 -9.88
CA ALA A 134 17.61 -4.31 -10.44
C ALA A 134 17.65 -4.27 -11.98
N ALA A 135 17.44 -3.11 -12.60
CA ALA A 135 17.54 -2.93 -14.04
C ALA A 135 18.93 -3.32 -14.58
N ARG A 136 20.02 -2.91 -13.90
CA ARG A 136 21.40 -3.29 -14.26
C ARG A 136 21.67 -4.79 -14.16
N ARG A 137 20.95 -5.52 -13.29
CA ARG A 137 21.00 -6.97 -13.22
C ARG A 137 20.22 -7.67 -14.33
N GLY A 138 19.58 -6.93 -15.23
CA GLY A 138 18.73 -7.46 -16.30
C GLY A 138 17.27 -7.72 -15.88
N VAL A 139 16.85 -7.25 -14.71
CA VAL A 139 15.45 -7.30 -14.29
C VAL A 139 14.66 -6.24 -15.07
N ARG A 140 13.54 -6.63 -15.68
CA ARG A 140 12.62 -5.71 -16.33
C ARG A 140 11.91 -4.88 -15.26
N VAL A 141 12.13 -3.57 -15.25
CA VAL A 141 11.54 -2.65 -14.27
C VAL A 141 10.60 -1.69 -14.97
N GLU A 142 9.31 -1.77 -14.65
CA GLU A 142 8.25 -0.93 -15.23
C GLU A 142 7.55 -0.11 -14.16
N LEU A 143 7.40 1.19 -14.44
CA LEU A 143 6.72 2.13 -13.55
C LEU A 143 5.50 2.73 -14.26
N LEU A 144 4.30 2.37 -13.80
CA LEU A 144 3.06 3.03 -14.21
C LEU A 144 2.77 4.16 -13.25
N LEU A 145 2.99 5.38 -13.70
CA LEU A 145 2.90 6.59 -12.90
C LEU A 145 1.77 7.50 -13.40
N GLN A 146 1.27 8.38 -12.53
CA GLN A 146 0.28 9.36 -12.94
C GLN A 146 0.93 10.42 -13.84
N GLY A 147 0.44 10.53 -15.08
CA GLY A 147 0.93 11.54 -16.04
C GLY A 147 0.34 12.94 -15.81
N ARG A 148 -0.72 13.07 -15.00
CA ARG A 148 -1.38 14.36 -14.74
C ARG A 148 -0.65 15.13 -13.65
N ILE A 149 -0.40 16.40 -13.91
CA ILE A 149 0.27 17.31 -12.96
C ILE A 149 -0.80 17.86 -12.00
N GLU A 150 -0.86 17.33 -10.78
CA GLU A 150 -1.70 17.89 -9.70
C GLU A 150 -0.95 18.99 -8.93
N TYR A 151 0.37 18.91 -8.83
CA TYR A 151 1.20 19.87 -8.09
C TYR A 151 2.44 20.27 -8.88
N PHE A 152 2.51 21.54 -9.30
CA PHE A 152 3.58 22.09 -10.13
C PHE A 152 5.00 21.91 -9.57
N LEU A 153 5.18 22.10 -8.26
CA LEU A 153 6.48 21.92 -7.60
C LEU A 153 6.96 20.46 -7.57
N GLN A 154 6.05 19.51 -7.50
CA GLN A 154 6.39 18.08 -7.55
C GLN A 154 6.82 17.66 -8.95
N HIS A 155 6.27 18.26 -9.99
CA HIS A 155 6.55 17.90 -11.38
C HIS A 155 8.03 18.07 -11.74
N HIS A 156 8.65 19.20 -11.42
CA HIS A 156 10.07 19.44 -11.73
C HIS A 156 11.03 18.55 -10.92
N ALA A 157 10.71 18.26 -9.66
CA ALA A 157 11.50 17.34 -8.84
C ALA A 157 11.42 15.88 -9.35
N THR A 158 10.27 15.50 -9.92
CA THR A 158 10.06 14.15 -10.45
C THR A 158 10.66 13.95 -11.83
N GLN A 159 10.73 15.00 -12.69
CA GLN A 159 11.34 14.89 -14.02
C GLN A 159 12.81 14.44 -13.96
N ALA A 160 13.64 15.11 -13.15
CA ALA A 160 15.04 14.73 -13.00
C ALA A 160 15.21 13.31 -12.44
N LEU A 161 14.29 12.89 -11.59
CA LEU A 161 14.27 11.53 -11.05
C LEU A 161 13.92 10.52 -12.15
N TYR A 162 12.90 10.79 -12.97
CA TYR A 162 12.46 9.90 -14.05
C TYR A 162 13.55 9.75 -15.12
N GLU A 163 14.20 10.85 -15.51
CA GLU A 163 15.35 10.77 -16.42
C GLU A 163 16.47 9.89 -15.89
N ASN A 164 16.78 10.01 -14.59
CA ASN A 164 17.80 9.19 -13.95
C ASN A 164 17.43 7.70 -13.86
N LEU A 165 16.16 7.38 -13.71
CA LEU A 165 15.67 6.02 -13.70
C LEU A 165 15.66 5.45 -15.14
N SER A 166 15.15 6.20 -16.10
CA SER A 166 15.11 5.81 -17.51
C SER A 166 16.51 5.57 -18.09
N LYS A 167 17.49 6.44 -17.80
CA LYS A 167 18.90 6.23 -18.18
C LYS A 167 19.51 4.95 -17.60
N ALA A 168 18.97 4.42 -16.53
CA ALA A 168 19.39 3.16 -15.93
C ALA A 168 18.62 1.93 -16.45
N GLY A 169 17.72 2.10 -17.43
CA GLY A 169 16.94 1.02 -18.03
C GLY A 169 15.59 0.74 -17.33
N VAL A 170 15.10 1.65 -16.50
CA VAL A 170 13.74 1.59 -15.94
C VAL A 170 12.79 2.22 -16.97
N ILE A 171 11.68 1.53 -17.24
CA ILE A 171 10.66 1.87 -18.25
C ILE A 171 9.45 2.50 -17.58
#